data_bbb75cafcbf8b8d3b2f0fda1ef517cae
#
_entry.id   bbb75cafcbf8b8d3b2f0fda1ef517cae
#
_cell.length_a   1.000
_cell.length_b   1.000
_cell.length_c   1.000
_cell.angle_alpha   90.00
_cell.angle_beta   90.00
_cell.angle_gamma   90.00
#
_symmetry.space_group_name_H-M   'P 1'
#
loop_
_entity.id
_entity.type
_entity.pdbx_description
1 polymer ?
#
loop_
_entity_poly.entity_id
_entity_poly.type
_entity_poly.pdbx_seq_one_letter_code
_entity_poly.pdbx_strand_id
1 'polypeptide(L)'
;MSTEMAGNIIPAIATTNAIISGLIVLQALHLLRAAYDSMRNVHVQFKPSAPLSSIKLSLPNPRCGVCRDAYALLYCDPSRVTLAEVLEGILGGSGREVSTYEDKRMLSDPDFEDNLDRTLESLSVTKGKFLSVVDEDSELEAITLAICALP
;
A
#
# COMPACT_ATOMS: atom_id res chain seq x y z
N MET A 1 2.98 -19.71 -38.31
CA MET A 1 3.98 -18.93 -37.56
C MET A 1 3.25 -17.95 -36.65
N SER A 2 3.31 -18.17 -35.37
CA SER A 2 3.08 -17.26 -34.22
C SER A 2 1.84 -16.34 -34.19
N THR A 3 0.68 -16.86 -34.42
CA THR A 3 -0.60 -16.23 -34.03
C THR A 3 -1.05 -16.61 -32.62
N GLU A 4 -0.33 -17.49 -31.94
CA GLU A 4 -0.69 -18.00 -30.60
C GLU A 4 -0.15 -17.12 -29.43
N MET A 5 0.73 -16.15 -29.68
CA MET A 5 1.29 -15.28 -28.65
C MET A 5 0.47 -14.01 -28.37
N ALA A 6 -0.59 -13.75 -29.13
CA ALA A 6 -1.37 -12.52 -28.96
C ALA A 6 -2.53 -12.61 -27.96
N GLY A 7 -2.76 -13.75 -27.31
CA GLY A 7 -3.86 -13.92 -26.37
C GLY A 7 -5.22 -13.46 -26.92
N ASN A 8 -6.31 -13.74 -26.27
CA ASN A 8 -7.63 -13.17 -26.59
C ASN A 8 -7.65 -11.69 -26.15
N ILE A 9 -7.19 -10.79 -27.01
CA ILE A 9 -7.29 -9.35 -26.79
C ILE A 9 -8.75 -8.98 -26.95
N ILE A 10 -9.40 -8.60 -25.86
CA ILE A 10 -10.75 -8.01 -25.92
C ILE A 10 -10.57 -6.56 -26.43
N PRO A 11 -11.16 -6.19 -27.58
CA PRO A 11 -11.02 -4.83 -28.09
C PRO A 11 -11.57 -3.80 -27.10
N ALA A 12 -10.80 -2.76 -26.83
CA ALA A 12 -11.25 -1.64 -26.00
C ALA A 12 -12.35 -0.89 -26.74
N ILE A 13 -13.53 -0.74 -26.09
CA ILE A 13 -14.67 -0.01 -26.64
C ILE A 13 -14.65 1.42 -26.08
N ALA A 14 -14.59 2.43 -26.95
CA ALA A 14 -14.44 3.83 -26.55
C ALA A 14 -15.56 4.31 -25.60
N THR A 15 -16.79 3.91 -25.85
CA THR A 15 -17.93 4.28 -24.98
C THR A 15 -17.83 3.65 -23.59
N THR A 16 -17.42 2.39 -23.48
CA THR A 16 -17.21 1.72 -22.20
C THR A 16 -16.05 2.38 -21.44
N ASN A 17 -14.97 2.70 -22.12
CA ASN A 17 -13.82 3.39 -21.51
C ASN A 17 -14.23 4.78 -20.99
N ALA A 18 -15.04 5.54 -21.73
CA ALA A 18 -15.52 6.84 -21.29
C ALA A 18 -16.38 6.74 -20.02
N ILE A 19 -17.29 5.76 -19.96
CA ILE A 19 -18.12 5.51 -18.77
C ILE A 19 -17.25 5.14 -17.56
N ILE A 20 -16.33 4.19 -17.72
CA ILE A 20 -15.45 3.75 -16.64
C ILE A 20 -14.55 4.88 -16.18
N SER A 21 -13.97 5.67 -17.08
CA SER A 21 -13.16 6.83 -16.73
C SER A 21 -13.95 7.86 -15.91
N GLY A 22 -15.19 8.15 -16.29
CA GLY A 22 -16.06 9.03 -15.50
C GLY A 22 -16.35 8.49 -14.09
N LEU A 23 -16.58 7.18 -13.96
CA LEU A 23 -16.80 6.54 -12.67
C LEU A 23 -15.54 6.55 -11.80
N ILE A 24 -14.36 6.34 -12.38
CA ILE A 24 -13.06 6.42 -11.66
C ILE A 24 -12.87 7.85 -11.12
N VAL A 25 -13.09 8.88 -11.94
CA VAL A 25 -12.97 10.28 -11.51
C VAL A 25 -13.93 10.59 -10.36
N LEU A 26 -15.17 10.11 -10.43
CA LEU A 26 -16.16 10.30 -9.36
C LEU A 26 -15.66 9.67 -8.03
N GLN A 27 -15.16 8.44 -8.07
CA GLN A 27 -14.61 7.78 -6.87
C GLN A 27 -13.35 8.50 -6.36
N ALA A 28 -12.49 8.98 -7.24
CA ALA A 28 -11.32 9.77 -6.87
C ALA A 28 -11.70 11.07 -6.15
N LEU A 29 -12.75 11.76 -6.60
CA LEU A 29 -13.27 12.95 -5.93
C LEU A 29 -13.81 12.64 -4.52
N HIS A 30 -14.48 11.49 -4.34
CA HIS A 30 -14.90 11.05 -3.00
C HIS A 30 -13.72 10.79 -2.10
N LEU A 31 -12.67 10.11 -2.60
CA LEU A 31 -11.43 9.84 -1.87
C LEU A 31 -10.75 11.15 -1.43
N LEU A 32 -10.54 12.08 -2.36
CA LEU A 32 -9.89 13.37 -2.07
C LEU A 32 -10.65 14.25 -1.07
N ARG A 33 -11.97 14.05 -0.97
CA ARG A 33 -12.82 14.73 0.01
C ARG A 33 -12.96 13.97 1.33
N ALA A 34 -12.23 12.86 1.49
CA ALA A 34 -12.37 11.92 2.61
C ALA A 34 -13.82 11.42 2.83
N ALA A 35 -14.63 11.40 1.77
CA ALA A 35 -16.03 10.94 1.79
C ALA A 35 -16.11 9.42 1.58
N TYR A 36 -15.42 8.66 2.43
CA TYR A 36 -15.27 7.19 2.30
C TYR A 36 -16.61 6.45 2.29
N ASP A 37 -17.59 6.91 3.07
CA ASP A 37 -18.93 6.31 3.10
C ASP A 37 -19.70 6.47 1.77
N SER A 38 -19.27 7.40 0.91
CA SER A 38 -19.84 7.64 -0.41
C SER A 38 -19.17 6.82 -1.51
N MET A 39 -18.01 6.22 -1.21
CA MET A 39 -17.29 5.39 -2.18
C MET A 39 -18.02 4.08 -2.44
N ARG A 40 -17.95 3.63 -3.69
CA ARG A 40 -18.64 2.42 -4.17
C ARG A 40 -17.78 1.64 -5.15
N ASN A 41 -17.93 0.32 -5.14
CA ASN A 41 -17.56 -0.51 -6.28
C ASN A 41 -18.69 -0.43 -7.29
N VAL A 42 -18.39 0.08 -8.49
CA VAL A 42 -19.37 0.24 -9.56
C VAL A 42 -19.01 -0.66 -10.72
N HIS A 43 -19.98 -1.42 -11.18
CA HIS A 43 -19.83 -2.35 -12.29
C HIS A 43 -20.78 -1.98 -13.44
N VAL A 44 -20.25 -1.97 -14.66
CA VAL A 44 -21.06 -1.87 -15.87
C VAL A 44 -21.67 -3.25 -16.14
N GLN A 45 -22.97 -3.32 -16.29
CA GLN A 45 -23.73 -4.55 -16.50
C GLN A 45 -24.16 -4.70 -17.95
N PHE A 46 -24.23 -5.93 -18.44
CA PHE A 46 -24.79 -6.24 -19.75
C PHE A 46 -26.33 -6.27 -19.78
N LYS A 47 -26.98 -5.96 -18.65
CA LYS A 47 -28.46 -5.93 -18.57
C LYS A 47 -28.94 -4.53 -18.92
N PRO A 48 -29.74 -4.35 -20.04
CA PRO A 48 -30.23 -3.04 -20.45
C PRO A 48 -31.08 -2.34 -19.39
N SER A 49 -31.81 -3.12 -18.57
CA SER A 49 -32.68 -2.59 -17.49
C SER A 49 -31.91 -2.08 -16.27
N ALA A 50 -30.64 -2.48 -16.12
CA ALA A 50 -29.78 -2.06 -15.00
C ALA A 50 -28.33 -1.96 -15.48
N PRO A 51 -27.98 -0.90 -16.22
CA PRO A 51 -26.67 -0.78 -16.87
C PRO A 51 -25.52 -0.60 -15.87
N LEU A 52 -25.81 -0.13 -14.67
CA LEU A 52 -24.83 0.03 -13.58
C LEU A 52 -25.32 -0.68 -12.33
N SER A 53 -24.40 -1.38 -11.66
CA SER A 53 -24.62 -1.86 -10.30
C SER A 53 -23.59 -1.21 -9.36
N SER A 54 -24.01 -0.92 -8.14
CA SER A 54 -23.23 -0.21 -7.15
C SER A 54 -23.28 -0.97 -5.82
N ILE A 55 -22.09 -1.30 -5.30
CA ILE A 55 -21.93 -2.05 -4.06
C ILE A 55 -21.07 -1.23 -3.09
N LYS A 56 -21.40 -1.25 -1.80
CA LYS A 56 -20.53 -0.64 -0.77
C LYS A 56 -19.14 -1.29 -0.78
N LEU A 57 -18.13 -0.51 -0.43
CA LEU A 57 -16.79 -1.08 -0.23
C LEU A 57 -16.82 -2.11 0.89
N SER A 58 -16.11 -3.20 0.68
CA SER A 58 -15.87 -4.19 1.73
C SER A 58 -14.80 -3.67 2.69
N LEU A 59 -14.91 -4.04 3.96
CA LEU A 59 -13.83 -3.83 4.92
C LEU A 59 -12.62 -4.71 4.53
N PRO A 60 -11.40 -4.29 4.90
CA PRO A 60 -10.22 -5.14 4.73
C PRO A 60 -10.44 -6.50 5.39
N ASN A 61 -10.00 -7.56 4.72
CA ASN A 61 -10.05 -8.90 5.28
C ASN A 61 -8.74 -9.18 6.03
N PRO A 62 -8.79 -9.44 7.36
CA PRO A 62 -7.57 -9.70 8.15
C PRO A 62 -6.77 -10.94 7.67
N ARG A 63 -7.34 -11.78 6.84
CA ARG A 63 -6.67 -12.94 6.27
C ARG A 63 -6.25 -12.74 4.80
N CYS A 64 -6.39 -11.53 4.27
CA CYS A 64 -6.01 -11.22 2.89
C CYS A 64 -4.53 -10.85 2.83
N GLY A 65 -3.75 -11.53 2.00
CA GLY A 65 -2.33 -11.22 1.80
C GLY A 65 -2.03 -9.86 1.16
N VAL A 66 -3.06 -9.08 0.79
CA VAL A 66 -2.90 -7.77 0.13
C VAL A 66 -3.46 -6.62 0.95
N CYS A 67 -4.60 -6.79 1.60
CA CYS A 67 -5.29 -5.69 2.29
C CYS A 67 -5.27 -5.82 3.82
N ARG A 68 -4.56 -6.79 4.37
CA ARG A 68 -4.41 -6.96 5.82
C ARG A 68 -3.37 -6.02 6.43
N ASP A 69 -2.39 -5.59 5.63
CA ASP A 69 -1.27 -4.82 6.13
C ASP A 69 -1.72 -3.50 6.78
N ALA A 70 -1.10 -3.15 7.89
CA ALA A 70 -1.33 -1.90 8.57
C ALA A 70 -0.51 -0.78 7.90
N TYR A 71 -1.12 0.40 7.74
CA TYR A 71 -0.44 1.58 7.20
C TYR A 71 -0.44 2.70 8.24
N ALA A 72 0.72 3.31 8.46
CA ALA A 72 0.86 4.44 9.37
C ALA A 72 1.73 5.55 8.76
N LEU A 73 1.60 6.77 9.29
CA LEU A 73 2.44 7.89 8.91
C LEU A 73 3.56 8.05 9.94
N LEU A 74 4.80 8.08 9.50
CA LEU A 74 5.96 8.38 10.33
C LEU A 74 6.43 9.81 10.05
N TYR A 75 6.22 10.70 11.00
CA TYR A 75 6.71 12.08 10.95
C TYR A 75 8.08 12.17 11.61
N CYS A 76 9.12 12.28 10.82
CA CYS A 76 10.50 12.37 11.29
C CYS A 76 11.38 13.22 10.37
N ASP A 77 12.57 13.53 10.85
CA ASP A 77 13.68 14.05 10.04
C ASP A 77 14.57 12.87 9.64
N PRO A 78 14.54 12.40 8.37
CA PRO A 78 15.30 11.25 7.94
C PRO A 78 16.83 11.40 8.06
N SER A 79 17.32 12.64 8.14
CA SER A 79 18.76 12.92 8.30
C SER A 79 19.27 12.67 9.72
N ARG A 80 18.37 12.58 10.70
CA ARG A 80 18.70 12.46 12.12
C ARG A 80 18.28 11.16 12.74
N VAL A 81 17.12 10.64 12.33
CA VAL A 81 16.53 9.43 12.90
C VAL A 81 17.18 8.19 12.31
N THR A 82 17.60 7.26 13.17
CA THR A 82 18.17 5.97 12.77
C THR A 82 17.09 4.91 12.54
N LEU A 83 17.46 3.84 11.85
CA LEU A 83 16.56 2.70 11.65
C LEU A 83 16.19 2.05 12.98
N ALA A 84 17.15 1.90 13.90
CA ALA A 84 16.92 1.34 15.24
C ALA A 84 15.90 2.16 16.04
N GLU A 85 16.00 3.49 16.04
CA GLU A 85 15.04 4.37 16.73
C GLU A 85 13.62 4.22 16.19
N VAL A 86 13.47 4.05 14.87
CA VAL A 86 12.16 3.79 14.25
C VAL A 86 11.59 2.45 14.71
N LEU A 87 12.40 1.41 14.69
CA LEU A 87 11.97 0.07 15.11
C LEU A 87 11.62 0.04 16.61
N GLU A 88 12.43 0.65 17.45
CA GLU A 88 12.14 0.75 18.90
C GLU A 88 10.82 1.49 19.15
N GLY A 89 10.59 2.59 18.41
CA GLY A 89 9.35 3.36 18.50
C GLY A 89 8.10 2.57 18.11
N ILE A 90 8.20 1.62 17.17
CA ILE A 90 7.09 0.78 16.73
C ILE A 90 6.91 -0.42 17.67
N LEU A 91 8.01 -1.08 18.01
CA LEU A 91 8.01 -2.34 18.73
C LEU A 91 7.88 -2.15 20.25
N GLY A 92 8.19 -0.93 20.76
CA GLY A 92 8.08 -0.60 22.18
C GLY A 92 8.92 -1.48 23.10
N GLY A 93 10.05 -1.97 22.60
CA GLY A 93 10.95 -2.86 23.37
C GLY A 93 10.40 -4.29 23.52
N SER A 94 9.53 -4.75 22.66
CA SER A 94 8.92 -6.10 22.74
C SER A 94 9.92 -7.25 22.55
N GLY A 95 11.14 -6.96 22.08
CA GLY A 95 12.15 -7.98 21.80
C GLY A 95 11.81 -8.89 20.61
N ARG A 96 10.91 -8.45 19.72
CA ARG A 96 10.50 -9.21 18.54
C ARG A 96 11.56 -9.11 17.44
N GLU A 97 11.75 -10.21 16.75
CA GLU A 97 12.58 -10.28 15.56
C GLU A 97 11.79 -9.80 14.34
N VAL A 98 12.31 -8.78 13.67
CA VAL A 98 11.64 -8.16 12.52
C VAL A 98 12.61 -7.93 11.37
N SER A 99 12.09 -8.08 10.16
CA SER A 99 12.78 -7.67 8.93
C SER A 99 12.22 -6.35 8.41
N THR A 100 13.09 -5.50 7.87
CA THR A 100 12.71 -4.21 7.33
C THR A 100 13.06 -4.08 5.86
N TYR A 101 12.14 -3.49 5.10
CA TYR A 101 12.26 -3.33 3.65
C TYR A 101 11.92 -1.92 3.20
N GLU A 102 12.66 -1.43 2.21
CA GLU A 102 12.25 -0.30 1.38
C GLU A 102 12.01 -0.82 -0.03
N ASP A 103 10.74 -0.89 -0.44
CA ASP A 103 10.29 -1.57 -1.65
C ASP A 103 10.75 -3.05 -1.65
N LYS A 104 11.69 -3.42 -2.50
CA LYS A 104 12.24 -4.79 -2.59
C LYS A 104 13.60 -4.95 -1.92
N ARG A 105 14.13 -3.87 -1.35
CA ARG A 105 15.43 -3.85 -0.73
C ARG A 105 15.30 -4.10 0.77
N MET A 106 15.88 -5.19 1.23
CA MET A 106 16.05 -5.46 2.65
C MET A 106 17.02 -4.45 3.26
N LEU A 107 16.65 -3.85 4.37
CA LEU A 107 17.46 -2.91 5.11
C LEU A 107 18.07 -3.56 6.37
N SER A 108 17.30 -4.37 7.05
CA SER A 108 17.76 -5.19 8.18
C SER A 108 16.91 -6.44 8.34
N ASP A 109 17.47 -7.46 8.93
CA ASP A 109 16.80 -8.65 9.45
C ASP A 109 17.54 -9.12 10.73
N PRO A 110 17.06 -10.16 11.45
CA PRO A 110 17.69 -10.63 12.68
C PRO A 110 19.15 -11.07 12.52
N ASP A 111 19.54 -11.53 11.33
CA ASP A 111 20.93 -11.94 11.00
C ASP A 111 21.77 -10.81 10.40
N PHE A 112 21.13 -9.66 10.05
CA PHE A 112 21.75 -8.52 9.38
C PHE A 112 21.34 -7.19 10.00
N GLU A 113 22.09 -6.76 11.02
CA GLU A 113 21.83 -5.55 11.81
C GLU A 113 22.73 -4.35 11.46
N ASP A 114 23.62 -4.48 10.48
CA ASP A 114 24.65 -3.47 10.13
C ASP A 114 24.07 -2.09 9.79
N ASN A 115 22.79 -2.01 9.46
CA ASN A 115 22.11 -0.77 9.10
C ASN A 115 21.32 -0.13 10.25
N LEU A 116 21.20 -0.76 11.39
CA LEU A 116 20.35 -0.26 12.49
C LEU A 116 20.78 1.13 12.99
N ASP A 117 22.09 1.35 13.13
CA ASP A 117 22.65 2.63 13.58
C ASP A 117 22.71 3.71 12.48
N ARG A 118 22.31 3.38 11.27
CA ARG A 118 22.33 4.29 10.14
C ARG A 118 21.06 5.14 10.10
N THR A 119 21.21 6.42 9.69
CA THR A 119 20.06 7.29 9.48
C THR A 119 19.23 6.85 8.27
N LEU A 120 17.94 7.11 8.31
CA LEU A 120 17.04 6.78 7.20
C LEU A 120 17.50 7.41 5.88
N GLU A 121 18.01 8.66 5.91
CA GLU A 121 18.55 9.33 4.73
C GLU A 121 19.77 8.60 4.16
N SER A 122 20.70 8.14 5.01
CA SER A 122 21.87 7.35 4.58
C SER A 122 21.50 6.03 3.95
N LEU A 123 20.35 5.50 4.32
CA LEU A 123 19.73 4.31 3.73
C LEU A 123 18.85 4.64 2.50
N SER A 124 18.83 5.92 2.08
CA SER A 124 17.98 6.42 1.00
C SER A 124 16.47 6.30 1.25
N VAL A 125 16.07 6.20 2.51
CA VAL A 125 14.67 6.21 2.96
C VAL A 125 14.31 7.64 3.32
N THR A 126 13.75 8.38 2.37
CA THR A 126 13.46 9.81 2.49
C THR A 126 11.96 10.07 2.40
N LYS A 127 11.56 11.34 2.54
CA LYS A 127 10.17 11.79 2.42
C LYS A 127 9.49 11.19 1.17
N GLY A 128 8.28 10.66 1.36
CA GLY A 128 7.46 10.08 0.30
C GLY A 128 7.79 8.63 -0.02
N LYS A 129 8.77 8.04 0.65
CA LYS A 129 9.06 6.60 0.58
C LYS A 129 8.33 5.83 1.68
N PHE A 130 8.33 4.52 1.53
CA PHE A 130 7.70 3.60 2.45
C PHE A 130 8.74 2.68 3.06
N LEU A 131 8.58 2.42 4.36
CA LEU A 131 9.35 1.43 5.11
C LEU A 131 8.39 0.34 5.59
N SER A 132 8.59 -0.89 5.16
CA SER A 132 7.80 -2.03 5.60
C SER A 132 8.54 -2.79 6.69
N VAL A 133 7.84 -3.08 7.79
CA VAL A 133 8.33 -3.86 8.92
C VAL A 133 7.51 -5.14 9.00
N VAL A 134 8.17 -6.28 8.96
CA VAL A 134 7.57 -7.61 8.91
C VAL A 134 8.05 -8.41 10.12
N ASP A 135 7.12 -8.98 10.87
CA ASP A 135 7.39 -9.88 11.99
C ASP A 135 7.84 -11.25 11.47
N GLU A 136 9.01 -11.74 11.86
CA GLU A 136 9.56 -13.01 11.39
C GLU A 136 8.74 -14.21 11.87
N ASP A 137 8.17 -14.13 13.05
CA ASP A 137 7.29 -15.16 13.57
C ASP A 137 5.91 -15.18 12.89
N SER A 138 5.62 -14.19 12.05
CA SER A 138 4.32 -14.02 11.36
C SER A 138 3.10 -13.98 12.30
N GLU A 139 3.32 -13.65 13.56
CA GLU A 139 2.24 -13.48 14.56
C GLU A 139 1.53 -12.14 14.37
N LEU A 140 2.28 -11.10 13.98
CA LEU A 140 1.75 -9.77 13.71
C LEU A 140 1.65 -9.50 12.20
N GLU A 141 0.71 -8.63 11.86
CA GLU A 141 0.58 -8.14 10.49
C GLU A 141 1.72 -7.19 10.16
N ALA A 142 2.18 -7.22 8.90
CA ALA A 142 3.18 -6.28 8.43
C ALA A 142 2.66 -4.84 8.54
N ILE A 143 3.53 -3.93 8.99
CA ILE A 143 3.24 -2.51 9.03
C ILE A 143 4.04 -1.78 7.96
N THR A 144 3.37 -0.92 7.20
CA THR A 144 4.00 -0.06 6.21
C THR A 144 3.93 1.41 6.67
N LEU A 145 5.09 2.02 6.85
CA LEU A 145 5.25 3.39 7.31
C LEU A 145 5.50 4.31 6.12
N ALA A 146 4.66 5.30 5.92
CA ALA A 146 4.91 6.37 4.96
C ALA A 146 5.76 7.47 5.63
N ILE A 147 6.94 7.75 5.08
CA ILE A 147 7.86 8.74 5.63
C ILE A 147 7.36 10.15 5.29
N CYS A 148 7.03 10.92 6.30
CA CYS A 148 6.53 12.30 6.20
C CYS A 148 7.53 13.28 6.82
N ALA A 149 7.60 14.50 6.26
CA ALA A 149 8.36 15.57 6.90
C ALA A 149 7.65 16.00 8.20
N LEU A 150 8.44 16.45 9.18
CA LEU A 150 7.90 17.17 10.33
C LEU A 150 7.12 18.40 9.85
N PRO A 151 6.01 18.75 10.48
CA PRO A 151 5.20 19.91 10.14
C PRO A 151 5.92 21.23 10.38
#